data_4846def1ae19c650f1123e82da89de71
#
_entry.id   4846def1ae19c650f1123e82da89de71
#
_cell.length_a   1.000
_cell.length_b   1.000
_cell.length_c   1.000
_cell.angle_alpha   90.00
_cell.angle_beta   90.00
_cell.angle_gamma   90.00
#
_symmetry.space_group_name_H-M   'P 1'
#
loop_
_entity.id
_entity.type
_entity.pdbx_description
1 polymer ?
#
loop_
_entity_poly.entity_id
_entity_poly.type
_entity_poly.pdbx_seq_one_letter_code
_entity_poly.pdbx_strand_id
1 'polypeptide(L)'
;VQTVPVEFPAAGHELSRYREHLASGSFDTVIQQSRQVASDSETDPHGDLALYALGLVYADPAFTGRDAELSRQYFAKLIRIFPKSPLVLEAKIFMDLYDAIKAATDEPAPLPRPVAEDGNFEEEVRKNENILQQAGAESPADEALYNLGLIYAHSDNPARDYRQARDYFARIPRDFPASPLAKEARVWLGLFEVLDKMRQINLEIEEQKRQLTR
;
A
#
# COMPACT_ATOMS: atom_id res chain seq x y z
N VAL A 1 -22.25 15.59 -12.03
CA VAL A 1 -21.26 14.50 -11.84
C VAL A 1 -21.37 14.11 -10.39
N GLN A 2 -21.84 12.90 -10.08
CA GLN A 2 -21.92 12.39 -8.70
C GLN A 2 -20.51 12.00 -8.30
N THR A 3 -19.96 12.69 -7.31
CA THR A 3 -18.73 12.32 -6.63
C THR A 3 -18.94 10.98 -5.95
N VAL A 4 -18.19 9.98 -6.33
CA VAL A 4 -18.14 8.71 -5.61
C VAL A 4 -17.22 8.94 -4.41
N PRO A 5 -17.71 8.82 -3.17
CA PRO A 5 -16.86 8.94 -1.99
C PRO A 5 -15.71 7.93 -2.08
N VAL A 6 -14.50 8.36 -1.78
CA VAL A 6 -13.40 7.44 -1.57
C VAL A 6 -13.63 6.78 -0.21
N GLU A 7 -14.13 5.54 -0.22
CA GLU A 7 -14.28 4.75 1.01
C GLU A 7 -12.93 4.11 1.33
N PHE A 8 -12.33 4.52 2.44
CA PHE A 8 -11.17 3.84 2.99
C PHE A 8 -11.65 2.55 3.69
N PRO A 9 -10.98 1.41 3.46
CA PRO A 9 -11.44 0.14 3.98
C PRO A 9 -11.53 0.16 5.50
N ALA A 10 -12.74 0.03 6.02
CA ALA A 10 -12.94 -0.36 7.41
C ALA A 10 -12.51 -1.83 7.54
N ALA A 11 -11.74 -2.16 8.58
CA ALA A 11 -11.28 -3.51 8.84
C ALA A 11 -12.47 -4.48 8.97
N GLY A 12 -12.86 -5.10 7.87
CA GLY A 12 -13.82 -6.19 7.87
C GLY A 12 -13.23 -7.43 8.55
N HIS A 13 -14.04 -8.23 9.23
CA HIS A 13 -13.62 -9.45 9.96
C HIS A 13 -12.80 -10.43 9.10
N GLU A 14 -13.07 -10.49 7.80
CA GLU A 14 -12.36 -11.37 6.87
C GLU A 14 -10.97 -10.85 6.53
N LEU A 15 -10.82 -9.55 6.32
CA LEU A 15 -9.53 -8.92 6.10
C LEU A 15 -8.62 -9.09 7.33
N SER A 16 -9.18 -9.02 8.56
CA SER A 16 -8.45 -9.29 9.80
C SER A 16 -7.87 -10.70 9.82
N ARG A 17 -8.61 -11.72 9.38
CA ARG A 17 -8.09 -13.10 9.33
C ARG A 17 -6.93 -13.26 8.36
N TYR A 18 -6.98 -12.62 7.19
CA TYR A 18 -5.85 -12.62 6.25
C TYR A 18 -4.64 -11.87 6.82
N ARG A 19 -4.86 -10.74 7.48
CA ARG A 19 -3.81 -10.00 8.19
C ARG A 19 -3.18 -10.81 9.34
N GLU A 20 -3.98 -11.57 10.08
CA GLU A 20 -3.49 -12.50 11.10
C GLU A 20 -2.64 -13.62 10.49
N HIS A 21 -3.05 -14.22 9.37
CA HIS A 21 -2.26 -15.22 8.66
C HIS A 21 -0.93 -14.64 8.14
N LEU A 22 -0.95 -13.46 7.56
CA LEU A 22 0.27 -12.73 7.20
C LEU A 22 1.14 -12.45 8.44
N ALA A 23 0.53 -12.04 9.55
CA ALA A 23 1.23 -11.77 10.81
C ALA A 23 1.88 -13.02 11.42
N SER A 24 1.37 -14.22 11.16
CA SER A 24 1.96 -15.49 11.64
C SER A 24 3.29 -15.85 10.98
N GLY A 25 3.69 -15.18 9.90
CA GLY A 25 4.95 -15.43 9.19
C GLY A 25 4.96 -16.66 8.30
N SER A 26 3.84 -17.36 8.18
CA SER A 26 3.71 -18.57 7.34
C SER A 26 3.41 -18.20 5.89
N PHE A 27 4.39 -17.61 5.18
CA PHE A 27 4.24 -17.23 3.77
C PHE A 27 3.79 -18.40 2.88
N ASP A 28 4.37 -19.61 3.09
CA ASP A 28 4.03 -20.79 2.28
C ASP A 28 2.56 -21.18 2.45
N THR A 29 2.03 -21.11 3.68
CA THR A 29 0.62 -21.42 3.95
C THR A 29 -0.29 -20.40 3.28
N VAL A 30 0.03 -19.10 3.39
CA VAL A 30 -0.74 -18.03 2.73
C VAL A 30 -0.71 -18.21 1.22
N ILE A 31 0.47 -18.47 0.64
CA ILE A 31 0.62 -18.68 -0.80
C ILE A 31 -0.21 -19.88 -1.27
N GLN A 32 -0.13 -21.02 -0.57
CA GLN A 32 -0.85 -22.23 -0.96
C GLN A 32 -2.36 -22.02 -0.91
N GLN A 33 -2.89 -21.49 0.19
CA GLN A 33 -4.32 -21.24 0.36
C GLN A 33 -4.83 -20.19 -0.64
N SER A 34 -4.12 -19.07 -0.75
CA SER A 34 -4.53 -17.99 -1.65
C SER A 34 -4.43 -18.37 -3.13
N ARG A 35 -3.45 -19.19 -3.54
CA ARG A 35 -3.37 -19.69 -4.92
C ARG A 35 -4.55 -20.59 -5.27
N GLN A 36 -4.99 -21.43 -4.35
CA GLN A 36 -6.17 -22.28 -4.57
C GLN A 36 -7.41 -21.43 -4.84
N VAL A 37 -7.67 -20.42 -4.00
CA VAL A 37 -8.79 -19.49 -4.18
C VAL A 37 -8.59 -18.61 -5.42
N ALA A 38 -7.38 -18.11 -5.67
CA ALA A 38 -7.07 -17.25 -6.80
C ALA A 38 -7.14 -17.96 -8.18
N SER A 39 -7.04 -19.32 -8.23
CA SER A 39 -7.28 -20.08 -9.47
C SER A 39 -8.71 -19.97 -9.94
N ASP A 40 -9.66 -19.95 -9.01
CA ASP A 40 -11.10 -19.85 -9.25
C ASP A 40 -11.64 -18.45 -8.94
N SER A 41 -10.76 -17.44 -8.93
CA SER A 41 -11.03 -16.09 -8.41
C SER A 41 -12.24 -15.39 -9.05
N GLU A 42 -12.62 -15.71 -10.29
CA GLU A 42 -13.76 -15.10 -10.93
C GLU A 42 -15.12 -15.59 -10.35
N THR A 43 -15.12 -16.73 -9.69
CA THR A 43 -16.31 -17.37 -9.13
C THR A 43 -16.30 -17.47 -7.60
N ASP A 44 -15.13 -17.34 -6.98
CA ASP A 44 -14.95 -17.43 -5.52
C ASP A 44 -15.24 -16.08 -4.86
N PRO A 45 -16.14 -16.01 -3.85
CA PRO A 45 -16.46 -14.77 -3.14
C PRO A 45 -15.28 -14.14 -2.39
N HIS A 46 -14.21 -14.90 -2.15
CA HIS A 46 -12.98 -14.42 -1.47
C HIS A 46 -11.80 -14.24 -2.44
N GLY A 47 -12.08 -14.25 -3.74
CA GLY A 47 -11.05 -14.13 -4.77
C GLY A 47 -10.26 -12.83 -4.69
N ASP A 48 -10.88 -11.73 -4.28
CA ASP A 48 -10.22 -10.44 -4.08
C ASP A 48 -9.24 -10.46 -2.92
N LEU A 49 -9.63 -11.06 -1.77
CA LEU A 49 -8.76 -11.24 -0.61
C LEU A 49 -7.56 -12.13 -0.94
N ALA A 50 -7.77 -13.21 -1.68
CA ALA A 50 -6.71 -14.12 -2.09
C ALA A 50 -5.69 -13.45 -3.00
N LEU A 51 -6.16 -12.66 -3.99
CA LEU A 51 -5.30 -11.91 -4.89
C LEU A 51 -4.52 -10.81 -4.14
N TYR A 52 -5.16 -10.13 -3.21
CA TYR A 52 -4.54 -9.13 -2.36
C TYR A 52 -3.44 -9.73 -1.47
N ALA A 53 -3.75 -10.85 -0.79
CA ALA A 53 -2.79 -11.56 0.05
C ALA A 53 -1.55 -12.03 -0.73
N LEU A 54 -1.73 -12.56 -1.94
CA LEU A 54 -0.62 -12.92 -2.82
C LEU A 54 0.21 -11.69 -3.21
N GLY A 55 -0.45 -10.59 -3.57
CA GLY A 55 0.23 -9.33 -3.85
C GLY A 55 1.12 -8.87 -2.69
N LEU A 56 0.59 -8.88 -1.47
CA LEU A 56 1.32 -8.51 -0.26
C LEU A 56 2.50 -9.44 0.06
N VAL A 57 2.29 -10.76 -0.02
CA VAL A 57 3.36 -11.73 0.26
C VAL A 57 4.54 -11.54 -0.68
N TYR A 58 4.28 -11.37 -1.98
CA TYR A 58 5.36 -11.15 -2.96
C TYR A 58 6.00 -9.76 -2.86
N ALA A 59 5.34 -8.79 -2.21
CA ALA A 59 5.89 -7.47 -1.87
C ALA A 59 6.69 -7.47 -0.57
N ASP A 60 6.45 -8.44 0.35
CA ASP A 60 7.01 -8.43 1.70
C ASP A 60 8.54 -8.55 1.69
N PRO A 61 9.28 -7.58 2.26
CA PRO A 61 10.74 -7.61 2.31
C PRO A 61 11.30 -8.77 3.14
N ALA A 62 10.52 -9.36 4.05
CA ALA A 62 10.91 -10.52 4.83
C ALA A 62 10.73 -11.86 4.08
N PHE A 63 10.00 -11.86 2.96
CA PHE A 63 9.84 -13.07 2.15
C PHE A 63 11.03 -13.27 1.22
N THR A 64 11.72 -14.41 1.35
CA THR A 64 12.90 -14.72 0.52
C THR A 64 12.56 -14.90 -0.96
N GLY A 65 11.32 -15.31 -1.27
CA GLY A 65 10.78 -15.44 -2.62
C GLY A 65 10.06 -14.20 -3.13
N ARG A 66 10.32 -13.03 -2.55
CA ARG A 66 9.71 -11.77 -2.98
C ARG A 66 9.94 -11.52 -4.48
N ASP A 67 8.90 -11.04 -5.15
CA ASP A 67 8.91 -10.75 -6.59
C ASP A 67 7.97 -9.58 -6.85
N ALA A 68 8.54 -8.42 -7.13
CA ALA A 68 7.79 -7.18 -7.35
C ALA A 68 6.88 -7.26 -8.59
N GLU A 69 7.33 -7.94 -9.66
CA GLU A 69 6.52 -8.10 -10.87
C GLU A 69 5.34 -9.04 -10.63
N LEU A 70 5.56 -10.14 -9.92
CA LEU A 70 4.49 -11.08 -9.56
C LEU A 70 3.49 -10.43 -8.59
N SER A 71 3.95 -9.65 -7.61
CA SER A 71 3.10 -8.85 -6.74
C SER A 71 2.22 -7.89 -7.55
N ARG A 72 2.82 -7.16 -8.48
CA ARG A 72 2.12 -6.25 -9.38
C ARG A 72 1.05 -6.95 -10.22
N GLN A 73 1.34 -8.13 -10.73
CA GLN A 73 0.37 -8.93 -11.51
C GLN A 73 -0.85 -9.32 -10.66
N TYR A 74 -0.67 -9.71 -9.41
CA TYR A 74 -1.79 -10.03 -8.51
C TYR A 74 -2.65 -8.80 -8.20
N PHE A 75 -2.06 -7.65 -7.91
CA PHE A 75 -2.81 -6.41 -7.71
C PHE A 75 -3.54 -5.96 -8.98
N ALA A 76 -2.91 -6.04 -10.15
CA ALA A 76 -3.57 -5.74 -11.42
C ALA A 76 -4.75 -6.68 -11.70
N LYS A 77 -4.60 -7.97 -11.38
CA LYS A 77 -5.68 -8.97 -11.51
C LYS A 77 -6.83 -8.64 -10.56
N LEU A 78 -6.56 -8.27 -9.31
CA LEU A 78 -7.56 -7.84 -8.34
C LEU A 78 -8.37 -6.64 -8.87
N ILE A 79 -7.70 -5.57 -9.28
CA ILE A 79 -8.33 -4.35 -9.81
C ILE A 79 -9.24 -4.68 -11.01
N ARG A 80 -8.79 -5.56 -11.89
CA ARG A 80 -9.52 -5.94 -13.11
C ARG A 80 -10.75 -6.79 -12.82
N ILE A 81 -10.64 -7.80 -11.93
CA ILE A 81 -11.72 -8.78 -11.68
C ILE A 81 -12.71 -8.25 -10.65
N PHE A 82 -12.21 -7.55 -9.62
CA PHE A 82 -13.02 -7.07 -8.50
C PHE A 82 -13.02 -5.53 -8.37
N PRO A 83 -13.47 -4.79 -9.39
CA PRO A 83 -13.37 -3.31 -9.39
C PRO A 83 -14.16 -2.62 -8.26
N LYS A 84 -15.05 -3.35 -7.59
CA LYS A 84 -15.86 -2.85 -6.46
C LYS A 84 -15.35 -3.32 -5.09
N SER A 85 -14.28 -4.11 -5.05
CA SER A 85 -13.69 -4.55 -3.79
C SER A 85 -13.11 -3.34 -3.03
N PRO A 86 -13.27 -3.28 -1.70
CA PRO A 86 -12.62 -2.25 -0.88
C PRO A 86 -11.09 -2.30 -0.96
N LEU A 87 -10.51 -3.44 -1.35
CA LEU A 87 -9.07 -3.63 -1.52
C LEU A 87 -8.49 -2.99 -2.78
N VAL A 88 -9.34 -2.55 -3.72
CA VAL A 88 -8.91 -1.89 -4.97
C VAL A 88 -8.14 -0.61 -4.68
N LEU A 89 -8.52 0.14 -3.65
CA LEU A 89 -7.83 1.35 -3.26
C LEU A 89 -6.36 1.07 -2.91
N GLU A 90 -6.13 0.13 -2.01
CA GLU A 90 -4.78 -0.24 -1.58
C GLU A 90 -3.97 -0.83 -2.74
N ALA A 91 -4.59 -1.72 -3.54
CA ALA A 91 -3.96 -2.29 -4.73
C ALA A 91 -3.51 -1.22 -5.73
N LYS A 92 -4.30 -0.17 -5.95
CA LYS A 92 -3.93 0.96 -6.81
C LYS A 92 -2.73 1.72 -6.24
N ILE A 93 -2.71 2.01 -4.94
CA ILE A 93 -1.57 2.68 -4.30
C ILE A 93 -0.29 1.85 -4.46
N PHE A 94 -0.36 0.50 -4.30
CA PHE A 94 0.77 -0.38 -4.59
C PHE A 94 1.24 -0.27 -6.04
N MET A 95 0.30 -0.27 -7.00
CA MET A 95 0.63 -0.12 -8.42
C MET A 95 1.31 1.21 -8.71
N ASP A 96 0.78 2.32 -8.17
CA ASP A 96 1.35 3.66 -8.33
C ASP A 96 2.77 3.74 -7.73
N LEU A 97 2.99 3.07 -6.61
CA LEU A 97 4.30 3.01 -5.97
C LEU A 97 5.31 2.20 -6.80
N TYR A 98 4.89 1.06 -7.37
CA TYR A 98 5.73 0.31 -8.32
C TYR A 98 6.06 1.11 -9.57
N ASP A 99 5.09 1.84 -10.11
CA ASP A 99 5.32 2.71 -11.27
C ASP A 99 6.26 3.87 -10.93
N ALA A 100 6.16 4.44 -9.71
CA ALA A 100 7.09 5.44 -9.23
C ALA A 100 8.51 4.89 -9.03
N ILE A 101 8.65 3.66 -8.53
CA ILE A 101 9.95 2.97 -8.40
C ILE A 101 10.55 2.74 -9.79
N LYS A 102 9.75 2.26 -10.74
CA LYS A 102 10.19 2.02 -12.12
C LYS A 102 10.60 3.32 -12.81
N ALA A 103 9.80 4.38 -12.70
CA ALA A 103 10.13 5.69 -13.24
C ALA A 103 11.42 6.27 -12.62
N ALA A 104 11.70 5.96 -11.35
CA ALA A 104 12.95 6.34 -10.71
C ALA A 104 14.17 5.57 -11.23
N THR A 105 14.01 4.45 -11.96
CA THR A 105 15.10 3.70 -12.59
C THR A 105 15.35 4.12 -14.04
N ASP A 106 14.31 4.56 -14.77
CA ASP A 106 14.37 4.74 -16.23
C ASP A 106 14.62 6.21 -16.69
N GLU A 107 14.48 7.21 -15.86
CA GLU A 107 14.75 8.66 -15.95
C GLU A 107 13.69 9.43 -15.12
N PRO A 108 13.98 10.62 -14.58
CA PRO A 108 13.00 11.33 -13.77
C PRO A 108 11.86 11.88 -14.63
N ALA A 109 10.89 11.05 -14.95
CA ALA A 109 9.63 11.55 -15.46
C ALA A 109 8.97 12.38 -14.34
N PRO A 110 8.48 13.60 -14.63
CA PRO A 110 7.67 14.33 -13.68
C PRO A 110 6.50 13.43 -13.30
N LEU A 111 6.36 13.19 -11.98
CA LEU A 111 5.21 12.44 -11.47
C LEU A 111 3.94 13.03 -12.09
N PRO A 112 3.09 12.22 -12.75
CA PRO A 112 1.83 12.73 -13.27
C PRO A 112 1.11 13.40 -12.10
N ARG A 113 0.76 14.67 -12.25
CA ARG A 113 -0.12 15.35 -11.31
C ARG A 113 -1.52 14.82 -11.60
N PRO A 114 -2.13 14.07 -10.68
CA PRO A 114 -3.50 13.69 -10.86
C PRO A 114 -4.35 14.94 -10.77
N VAL A 115 -5.15 15.13 -11.78
CA VAL A 115 -6.29 16.04 -11.74
C VAL A 115 -7.47 15.16 -11.33
N ALA A 116 -7.64 14.94 -10.05
CA ALA A 116 -8.87 14.43 -9.50
C ALA A 116 -9.51 15.53 -8.68
N GLU A 117 -10.51 16.14 -9.26
CA GLU A 117 -11.50 16.89 -8.54
C GLU A 117 -12.30 15.87 -7.68
N ASP A 118 -12.42 16.16 -6.36
CA ASP A 118 -13.42 15.62 -5.45
C ASP A 118 -13.18 14.29 -4.72
N GLY A 119 -11.96 13.95 -4.35
CA GLY A 119 -11.77 13.04 -3.21
C GLY A 119 -11.92 13.84 -1.90
N ASN A 120 -12.75 13.36 -0.96
CA ASN A 120 -12.94 14.02 0.35
C ASN A 120 -11.75 13.74 1.30
N PHE A 121 -10.52 13.85 0.75
CA PHE A 121 -9.29 13.50 1.46
C PHE A 121 -9.08 14.34 2.72
N GLU A 122 -9.40 15.63 2.69
CA GLU A 122 -9.25 16.51 3.85
C GLU A 122 -10.19 16.13 4.99
N GLU A 123 -11.40 15.71 4.69
CA GLU A 123 -12.35 15.24 5.70
C GLU A 123 -11.90 13.91 6.30
N GLU A 124 -11.42 12.97 5.48
CA GLU A 124 -10.90 11.70 5.95
C GLU A 124 -9.61 11.88 6.78
N VAL A 125 -8.73 12.79 6.41
CA VAL A 125 -7.57 13.17 7.24
C VAL A 125 -8.05 13.65 8.60
N ARG A 126 -8.95 14.64 8.62
CA ARG A 126 -9.48 15.23 9.86
C ARG A 126 -10.17 14.19 10.76
N LYS A 127 -10.95 13.29 10.18
CA LYS A 127 -11.60 12.19 10.88
C LYS A 127 -10.59 11.26 11.55
N ASN A 128 -9.59 10.81 10.81
CA ASN A 128 -8.57 9.91 11.35
C ASN A 128 -7.66 10.61 12.37
N GLU A 129 -7.31 11.88 12.18
CA GLU A 129 -6.57 12.67 13.16
C GLU A 129 -7.37 12.86 14.48
N ASN A 130 -8.68 13.09 14.39
CA ASN A 130 -9.54 13.15 15.57
C ASN A 130 -9.57 11.82 16.34
N ILE A 131 -9.59 10.68 15.62
CA ILE A 131 -9.48 9.36 16.24
C ILE A 131 -8.16 9.24 17.00
N LEU A 132 -7.03 9.65 16.40
CA LEU A 132 -5.73 9.61 17.06
C LEU A 132 -5.63 10.53 18.29
N GLN A 133 -6.32 11.67 18.29
CA GLN A 133 -6.34 12.60 19.44
C GLN A 133 -7.19 12.07 20.59
N GLN A 134 -8.25 11.31 20.30
CA GLN A 134 -9.20 10.80 21.29
C GLN A 134 -8.84 9.39 21.77
N ALA A 135 -8.11 8.62 20.96
CA ALA A 135 -7.74 7.26 21.29
C ALA A 135 -6.55 7.27 22.26
N GLY A 136 -6.69 6.58 23.39
CA GLY A 136 -5.56 6.11 24.17
C GLY A 136 -4.79 5.02 23.41
N ALA A 137 -3.95 4.25 24.12
CA ALA A 137 -3.16 3.16 23.51
C ALA A 137 -4.02 1.99 22.97
N GLU A 138 -5.35 2.12 22.96
CA GLU A 138 -6.29 1.09 22.51
C GLU A 138 -6.91 1.47 21.16
N SER A 139 -7.24 0.45 20.35
CA SER A 139 -7.95 0.52 19.07
C SER A 139 -9.09 1.58 19.06
N PRO A 140 -9.23 2.40 18.02
CA PRO A 140 -8.84 2.20 16.61
C PRO A 140 -7.66 3.07 16.11
N ALA A 141 -6.71 3.37 16.97
CA ALA A 141 -5.60 4.27 16.61
C ALA A 141 -4.66 3.68 15.55
N ASP A 142 -4.44 2.38 15.57
CA ASP A 142 -3.66 1.69 14.55
C ASP A 142 -4.32 1.71 13.17
N GLU A 143 -5.66 1.56 13.12
CA GLU A 143 -6.43 1.72 11.88
C GLU A 143 -6.40 3.16 11.37
N ALA A 144 -6.52 4.14 12.26
CA ALA A 144 -6.44 5.55 11.88
C ALA A 144 -5.06 5.91 11.32
N LEU A 145 -3.97 5.38 11.91
CA LEU A 145 -2.62 5.53 11.38
C LEU A 145 -2.48 4.89 9.99
N TYR A 146 -3.04 3.71 9.81
CA TYR A 146 -3.02 2.99 8.54
C TYR A 146 -3.76 3.78 7.45
N ASN A 147 -4.97 4.26 7.76
CA ASN A 147 -5.77 5.08 6.84
C ASN A 147 -5.06 6.38 6.46
N LEU A 148 -4.43 7.08 7.41
CA LEU A 148 -3.63 8.28 7.11
C LEU A 148 -2.45 7.94 6.19
N GLY A 149 -1.77 6.81 6.43
CA GLY A 149 -0.73 6.32 5.53
C GLY A 149 -1.24 6.13 4.11
N LEU A 150 -2.39 5.48 3.92
CA LEU A 150 -3.03 5.29 2.61
C LEU A 150 -3.43 6.61 1.96
N ILE A 151 -4.06 7.52 2.73
CA ILE A 151 -4.49 8.84 2.25
C ILE A 151 -3.32 9.62 1.66
N TYR A 152 -2.21 9.71 2.40
CA TYR A 152 -1.03 10.45 1.94
C TYR A 152 -0.24 9.71 0.85
N ALA A 153 -0.44 8.39 0.66
CA ALA A 153 0.14 7.63 -0.44
C ALA A 153 -0.71 7.65 -1.72
N HIS A 154 -2.00 8.02 -1.63
CA HIS A 154 -2.94 7.93 -2.74
C HIS A 154 -2.57 8.86 -3.89
N SER A 155 -2.58 8.33 -5.14
CA SER A 155 -2.24 9.09 -6.35
C SER A 155 -3.16 10.28 -6.60
N ASP A 156 -4.45 10.12 -6.31
CA ASP A 156 -5.47 11.15 -6.54
C ASP A 156 -5.52 12.19 -5.41
N ASN A 157 -4.75 12.02 -4.33
CA ASN A 157 -4.68 13.02 -3.27
C ASN A 157 -3.79 14.20 -3.73
N PRO A 158 -4.34 15.43 -3.86
CA PRO A 158 -3.55 16.60 -4.23
C PRO A 158 -2.47 16.95 -3.19
N ALA A 159 -2.67 16.54 -1.92
CA ALA A 159 -1.71 16.68 -0.83
C ALA A 159 -0.84 15.42 -0.64
N ARG A 160 -0.72 14.54 -1.67
CA ARG A 160 0.09 13.33 -1.60
C ARG A 160 1.51 13.62 -1.11
N ASP A 161 1.91 12.90 -0.05
CA ASP A 161 3.25 12.98 0.52
C ASP A 161 3.70 11.60 1.02
N TYR A 162 4.60 10.95 0.28
CA TYR A 162 5.14 9.63 0.64
C TYR A 162 5.98 9.66 1.93
N ARG A 163 6.53 10.81 2.36
CA ARG A 163 7.23 10.92 3.64
C ARG A 163 6.24 10.87 4.79
N GLN A 164 5.15 11.64 4.69
CA GLN A 164 4.07 11.57 5.68
C GLN A 164 3.43 10.18 5.72
N ALA A 165 3.15 9.59 4.56
CA ALA A 165 2.61 8.23 4.48
C ALA A 165 3.51 7.24 5.24
N ARG A 166 4.82 7.26 4.96
CA ARG A 166 5.81 6.43 5.65
C ARG A 166 5.82 6.68 7.16
N ASP A 167 5.76 7.92 7.59
CA ASP A 167 5.79 8.27 9.02
C ASP A 167 4.56 7.72 9.75
N TYR A 168 3.37 7.75 9.14
CA TYR A 168 2.17 7.12 9.69
C TYR A 168 2.29 5.59 9.75
N PHE A 169 2.72 4.95 8.65
CA PHE A 169 2.94 3.50 8.66
C PHE A 169 4.01 3.06 9.68
N ALA A 170 5.07 3.83 9.88
CA ALA A 170 6.14 3.51 10.82
C ALA A 170 5.68 3.53 12.29
N ARG A 171 4.67 4.32 12.61
CA ARG A 171 4.10 4.36 13.95
C ARG A 171 3.37 3.06 14.31
N ILE A 172 2.77 2.37 13.34
CA ILE A 172 1.99 1.15 13.62
C ILE A 172 2.85 0.05 14.25
N PRO A 173 3.94 -0.46 13.64
CA PRO A 173 4.77 -1.49 14.27
C PRO A 173 5.54 -1.00 15.50
N ARG A 174 5.70 0.30 15.69
CA ARG A 174 6.35 0.90 16.85
C ARG A 174 5.41 1.02 18.05
N ASP A 175 4.21 1.58 17.82
CA ASP A 175 3.28 1.96 18.89
C ASP A 175 2.25 0.82 19.15
N PHE A 176 1.97 0.00 18.12
CA PHE A 176 1.00 -1.10 18.12
C PHE A 176 1.60 -2.40 17.58
N PRO A 177 2.67 -2.94 18.19
CA PRO A 177 3.38 -4.12 17.65
C PRO A 177 2.54 -5.39 17.58
N ALA A 178 1.47 -5.49 18.38
CA ALA A 178 0.51 -6.60 18.38
C ALA A 178 -0.64 -6.41 17.37
N SER A 179 -0.73 -5.24 16.71
CA SER A 179 -1.75 -5.01 15.69
C SER A 179 -1.57 -5.94 14.49
N PRO A 180 -2.65 -6.51 13.94
CA PRO A 180 -2.59 -7.26 12.69
C PRO A 180 -2.10 -6.38 11.50
N LEU A 181 -2.24 -5.05 11.59
CA LEU A 181 -1.74 -4.09 10.60
C LEU A 181 -0.22 -3.90 10.65
N ALA A 182 0.45 -4.30 11.75
CA ALA A 182 1.88 -4.03 11.92
C ALA A 182 2.74 -4.70 10.84
N LYS A 183 2.36 -5.90 10.39
CA LYS A 183 3.11 -6.61 9.34
C LYS A 183 2.87 -5.96 7.97
N GLU A 184 1.63 -5.64 7.66
CA GLU A 184 1.26 -4.97 6.41
C GLU A 184 1.92 -3.58 6.31
N ALA A 185 1.94 -2.83 7.42
CA ALA A 185 2.67 -1.56 7.49
C ALA A 185 4.17 -1.72 7.18
N ARG A 186 4.81 -2.85 7.58
CA ARG A 186 6.21 -3.13 7.21
C ARG A 186 6.40 -3.37 5.72
N VAL A 187 5.41 -3.96 5.03
CA VAL A 187 5.46 -4.09 3.56
C VAL A 187 5.47 -2.72 2.90
N TRP A 188 4.58 -1.81 3.34
CA TRP A 188 4.57 -0.42 2.88
C TRP A 188 5.90 0.27 3.11
N LEU A 189 6.47 0.15 4.31
CA LEU A 189 7.77 0.74 4.65
C LEU A 189 8.89 0.21 3.75
N GLY A 190 8.88 -1.09 3.45
CA GLY A 190 9.84 -1.70 2.53
C GLY A 190 9.76 -1.11 1.11
N LEU A 191 8.56 -0.86 0.60
CA LEU A 191 8.39 -0.23 -0.71
C LEU A 191 8.86 1.23 -0.72
N PHE A 192 8.54 2.01 0.31
CA PHE A 192 9.03 3.39 0.43
C PHE A 192 10.56 3.44 0.53
N GLU A 193 11.17 2.49 1.24
CA GLU A 193 12.63 2.39 1.31
C GLU A 193 13.25 2.12 -0.07
N VAL A 194 12.66 1.23 -0.87
CA VAL A 194 13.11 0.97 -2.24
C VAL A 194 12.99 2.23 -3.10
N LEU A 195 11.85 2.95 -3.01
CA LEU A 195 11.64 4.18 -3.74
C LEU A 195 12.68 5.26 -3.38
N ASP A 196 12.95 5.44 -2.08
CA ASP A 196 13.94 6.42 -1.61
C ASP A 196 15.35 6.05 -2.09
N LYS A 197 15.74 4.77 -2.05
CA LYS A 197 17.04 4.29 -2.58
C LYS A 197 17.18 4.56 -4.07
N MET A 198 16.13 4.29 -4.87
CA MET A 198 16.17 4.53 -6.31
C MET A 198 16.31 6.02 -6.63
N ARG A 199 15.60 6.88 -5.91
CA ARG A 199 15.73 8.34 -6.05
C ARG A 199 17.13 8.81 -5.70
N GLN A 200 17.73 8.28 -4.63
CA GLN A 200 19.10 8.63 -4.23
C GLN A 200 20.12 8.23 -5.31
N ILE A 201 20.02 7.02 -5.85
CA ILE A 201 20.90 6.54 -6.93
C ILE A 201 20.79 7.46 -8.15
N ASN A 202 19.60 7.87 -8.53
CA ASN A 202 19.40 8.77 -9.68
C ASN A 202 20.04 10.13 -9.45
N LEU A 203 19.89 10.70 -8.24
CA LEU A 203 20.55 11.97 -7.90
C LEU A 203 22.09 11.86 -8.01
N GLU A 204 22.66 10.75 -7.55
CA GLU A 204 24.10 10.49 -7.66
C GLU A 204 24.55 10.36 -9.12
N ILE A 205 23.78 9.65 -9.95
CA ILE A 205 24.06 9.52 -11.39
C ILE A 205 24.02 10.89 -12.09
N GLU A 206 23.02 11.69 -11.80
CA GLU A 206 22.89 13.04 -12.37
C GLU A 206 24.03 13.97 -11.94
N GLU A 207 24.46 13.87 -10.71
CA GLU A 207 25.61 14.62 -10.22
C GLU A 207 26.91 14.20 -10.91
N GLN A 208 27.16 12.90 -11.06
CA GLN A 208 28.31 12.39 -11.82
C GLN A 208 28.29 12.83 -13.29
N LYS A 209 27.15 12.75 -13.96
CA LYS A 209 27.00 13.25 -15.34
C LYS A 209 27.36 14.74 -15.45
N ARG A 210 26.91 15.58 -14.51
CA ARG A 210 27.26 17.02 -14.48
C ARG A 210 28.75 17.27 -14.27
N GLN A 211 29.43 16.42 -13.50
CA GLN A 211 30.87 16.55 -13.26
C GLN A 211 31.68 16.18 -14.50
N LEU A 212 31.22 15.18 -15.30
CA LEU A 212 31.88 14.75 -16.52
C LEU A 212 31.70 15.70 -17.72
N THR A 213 30.71 16.57 -17.66
CA THR A 213 30.40 17.54 -18.72
C THR A 213 30.95 18.95 -18.48
N ARG A 214 31.72 19.13 -17.38
CA ARG A 214 32.47 20.34 -17.04
C ARG A 214 33.95 20.22 -17.41
#